data_a290f7d1768b7878bee05db7a9bae088
#
_entry.id   a290f7d1768b7878bee05db7a9bae088
#
_cell.length_a   1.000
_cell.length_b   1.000
_cell.length_c   1.000
_cell.angle_alpha   90.00
_cell.angle_beta   90.00
_cell.angle_gamma   90.00
#
_symmetry.space_group_name_H-M   'P 1'
#
loop_
_entity.id
_entity.type
_entity.pdbx_description
1 polymer ?
#
loop_
_entity_poly.entity_id
_entity_poly.type
_entity_poly.pdbx_seq_one_letter_code
_entity_poly.pdbx_strand_id
1 'polypeptide(L)'
;MKKTLLSVLLPAAFISNTVLAAEIYQAEDGSTVDLYSRLGFNITNKNNAHGDGKGEFDGRIGLSGSQTINEHASVIGMAQYQVGAAEYANQVNDKPALTARYVWAGIDAKEYGRITGGRVSSGLIMFTDIGDVFASSDVSMARQANKVDKTATQVFRQDGTLQYQNQFGNLDVSAAYILGNNTSELDYGYNAALRYTIDMGDFGRLAPVVAMQKNKGDTREGNDTDYTFWGVGTRYYLGDVMLGALYSEDELQGFYTQTSTDKVTELTAVYNLSDKWALRAGYRSLQNSGGDELELSDTTLEVQYKLTARSSIYTSYVDRNGERGYNSGQETSFGGAHADESYYHFGLRYEL
;
A
#
# COMPACT_ATOMS: atom_id res chain seq x y z
N MET A 1 17.83 -40.68 5.87
CA MET A 1 16.77 -39.99 6.59
C MET A 1 16.10 -39.04 5.57
N LYS A 2 14.89 -39.38 5.09
CA LYS A 2 14.15 -38.56 4.13
C LYS A 2 13.51 -37.42 4.90
N LYS A 3 13.95 -36.19 4.63
CA LYS A 3 13.27 -34.99 5.11
C LYS A 3 12.03 -34.78 4.24
N THR A 4 10.86 -35.12 4.77
CA THR A 4 9.57 -34.77 4.18
C THR A 4 9.41 -33.27 4.32
N LEU A 5 9.62 -32.54 3.24
CA LEU A 5 9.19 -31.14 3.11
C LEU A 5 7.67 -31.14 3.17
N LEU A 6 7.13 -30.73 4.30
CA LEU A 6 5.73 -30.35 4.40
C LEU A 6 5.60 -29.03 3.63
N SER A 7 5.23 -29.12 2.35
CA SER A 7 4.73 -27.97 1.60
C SER A 7 3.40 -27.57 2.23
N VAL A 8 3.45 -26.63 3.17
CA VAL A 8 2.26 -25.89 3.58
C VAL A 8 1.83 -25.10 2.37
N LEU A 9 0.84 -25.61 1.65
CA LEU A 9 -0.01 -24.83 0.77
C LEU A 9 -0.71 -23.81 1.65
N LEU A 10 -0.04 -22.67 1.90
CA LEU A 10 -0.76 -21.45 2.26
C LEU A 10 -1.61 -21.12 1.04
N PRO A 11 -2.94 -21.15 1.15
CA PRO A 11 -3.77 -20.54 0.13
C PRO A 11 -3.21 -19.13 -0.02
N ALA A 12 -3.00 -18.68 -1.25
CA ALA A 12 -2.74 -17.28 -1.55
C ALA A 12 -4.03 -16.53 -1.20
N ALA A 13 -4.32 -16.44 0.11
CA ALA A 13 -5.34 -15.54 0.58
C ALA A 13 -5.04 -14.20 -0.08
N PHE A 14 -6.04 -13.56 -0.64
CA PHE A 14 -5.99 -12.12 -0.87
C PHE A 14 -5.33 -11.56 0.37
N ILE A 15 -4.09 -11.16 0.25
CA ILE A 15 -3.37 -10.54 1.32
C ILE A 15 -3.93 -9.12 1.42
N SER A 16 -5.17 -8.99 1.96
CA SER A 16 -5.30 -8.08 3.07
C SER A 16 -4.10 -8.44 3.92
N ASN A 17 -3.10 -7.53 4.03
CA ASN A 17 -2.06 -7.70 5.02
C ASN A 17 -2.70 -8.50 6.16
N THR A 18 -2.42 -9.80 6.26
CA THR A 18 -2.79 -10.57 7.42
C THR A 18 -1.84 -10.07 8.46
N VAL A 19 -2.16 -8.87 8.87
CA VAL A 19 -1.70 -8.29 10.08
C VAL A 19 -1.98 -9.38 11.08
N LEU A 20 -1.00 -9.72 11.87
CA LEU A 20 -1.09 -10.68 12.96
C LEU A 20 -2.08 -10.13 14.00
N ALA A 21 -3.37 -10.05 13.62
CA ALA A 21 -4.42 -9.64 14.51
C ALA A 21 -4.56 -10.72 15.59
N ALA A 22 -4.76 -10.30 16.84
CA ALA A 22 -5.07 -11.20 17.92
C ALA A 22 -6.58 -11.41 17.95
N GLU A 23 -7.04 -12.66 17.81
CA GLU A 23 -8.42 -13.01 18.08
C GLU A 23 -8.70 -12.72 19.57
N ILE A 24 -9.66 -11.82 19.83
CA ILE A 24 -10.04 -11.40 21.19
C ILE A 24 -11.39 -11.97 21.60
N TYR A 25 -12.16 -12.47 20.64
CA TYR A 25 -13.44 -13.10 20.89
C TYR A 25 -13.79 -14.09 19.78
N GLN A 26 -14.29 -15.26 20.18
CA GLN A 26 -14.91 -16.25 19.31
C GLN A 26 -16.21 -16.74 19.94
N ALA A 27 -17.30 -16.69 19.17
CA ALA A 27 -18.60 -17.20 19.57
C ALA A 27 -18.76 -18.68 19.21
N GLU A 28 -19.77 -19.34 19.79
CA GLU A 28 -20.09 -20.76 19.50
C GLU A 28 -20.49 -21.00 18.05
N ASP A 29 -21.07 -20.01 17.37
CA ASP A 29 -21.44 -20.04 15.96
C ASP A 29 -20.24 -19.80 14.99
N GLY A 30 -19.02 -19.64 15.55
CA GLY A 30 -17.80 -19.36 14.79
C GLY A 30 -17.60 -17.89 14.41
N SER A 31 -18.46 -16.98 14.91
CA SER A 31 -18.24 -15.53 14.74
C SER A 31 -17.03 -15.08 15.54
N THR A 32 -16.21 -14.16 14.96
CA THR A 32 -14.96 -13.70 15.57
C THR A 32 -14.87 -12.18 15.65
N VAL A 33 -14.07 -11.71 16.60
CA VAL A 33 -13.56 -10.33 16.65
C VAL A 33 -12.06 -10.38 16.88
N ASP A 34 -11.32 -9.67 16.02
CA ASP A 34 -9.87 -9.60 16.03
C ASP A 34 -9.41 -8.17 16.32
N LEU A 35 -8.38 -8.03 17.12
CA LEU A 35 -7.70 -6.77 17.41
C LEU A 35 -6.38 -6.70 16.66
N TYR A 36 -6.15 -5.60 15.98
CA TYR A 36 -4.90 -5.23 15.36
C TYR A 36 -4.28 -4.01 16.01
N SER A 37 -2.98 -4.06 16.24
CA SER A 37 -2.20 -2.88 16.61
C SER A 37 -0.81 -2.92 15.98
N ARG A 38 -0.33 -1.77 15.54
CA ARG A 38 1.07 -1.55 15.19
C ARG A 38 1.58 -0.36 15.98
N LEU A 39 2.72 -0.51 16.63
CA LEU A 39 3.45 0.57 17.28
C LEU A 39 4.87 0.57 16.77
N GLY A 40 5.33 1.71 16.29
CA GLY A 40 6.68 1.89 15.78
C GLY A 40 7.30 3.19 16.28
N PHE A 41 8.59 3.14 16.51
CA PHE A 41 9.42 4.32 16.73
C PHE A 41 10.57 4.30 15.75
N ASN A 42 10.81 5.42 15.09
CA ASN A 42 11.78 5.56 14.04
C ASN A 42 12.65 6.80 14.28
N ILE A 43 13.95 6.67 14.07
CA ILE A 43 14.89 7.78 14.03
C ILE A 43 15.29 7.97 12.58
N THR A 44 15.16 9.19 12.07
CA THR A 44 15.45 9.50 10.67
C THR A 44 15.91 10.95 10.52
N ASN A 45 16.74 11.23 9.53
CA ASN A 45 17.06 12.60 9.13
C ASN A 45 16.19 13.09 7.96
N LYS A 46 15.24 12.28 7.48
CA LYS A 46 14.34 12.59 6.37
C LYS A 46 13.58 13.88 6.63
N ASN A 47 13.64 14.81 5.67
CA ASN A 47 12.99 16.12 5.76
C ASN A 47 13.30 16.85 7.09
N ASN A 48 14.58 16.88 7.46
CA ASN A 48 15.06 17.61 8.63
C ASN A 48 16.01 18.73 8.21
N ALA A 49 15.55 19.97 8.24
CA ALA A 49 16.31 21.16 7.84
C ALA A 49 17.64 21.35 8.60
N HIS A 50 17.79 20.71 9.75
CA HIS A 50 19.01 20.79 10.56
C HIS A 50 20.00 19.64 10.31
N GLY A 51 19.63 18.65 9.45
CA GLY A 51 20.47 17.51 9.14
C GLY A 51 20.60 16.46 10.26
N ASP A 52 20.11 16.75 11.46
CA ASP A 52 20.14 15.84 12.60
C ASP A 52 18.99 14.84 12.56
N GLY A 53 19.16 13.73 13.27
CA GLY A 53 18.08 12.74 13.42
C GLY A 53 16.90 13.29 14.21
N LYS A 54 15.69 13.00 13.77
CA LYS A 54 14.43 13.24 14.48
C LYS A 54 13.74 11.92 14.82
N GLY A 55 12.98 11.91 15.91
CA GLY A 55 12.12 10.77 16.28
C GLY A 55 10.78 10.89 15.60
N GLU A 56 10.30 9.79 15.02
CA GLU A 56 8.95 9.66 14.46
C GLU A 56 8.25 8.47 15.11
N PHE A 57 6.96 8.61 15.37
CA PHE A 57 6.12 7.54 15.89
C PHE A 57 5.15 7.08 14.81
N ASP A 58 5.01 5.76 14.62
CA ASP A 58 3.99 5.13 13.78
C ASP A 58 3.06 4.30 14.65
N GLY A 59 1.80 4.70 14.70
CA GLY A 59 0.78 4.02 15.49
C GLY A 59 -0.43 3.65 14.63
N ARG A 60 -0.90 2.41 14.77
CA ARG A 60 -2.14 1.93 14.14
C ARG A 60 -2.92 1.09 15.12
N ILE A 61 -4.24 1.21 15.08
CA ILE A 61 -5.15 0.37 15.83
C ILE A 61 -6.36 0.01 14.96
N GLY A 62 -6.88 -1.19 15.08
CA GLY A 62 -8.07 -1.61 14.35
C GLY A 62 -8.74 -2.82 14.94
N LEU A 63 -9.98 -2.99 14.56
CA LEU A 63 -10.80 -4.16 14.82
C LEU A 63 -11.29 -4.72 13.50
N SER A 64 -11.31 -6.04 13.38
CA SER A 64 -12.03 -6.75 12.33
C SER A 64 -12.94 -7.80 12.95
N GLY A 65 -13.93 -8.22 12.20
CA GLY A 65 -14.84 -9.25 12.69
C GLY A 65 -15.54 -9.98 11.57
N SER A 66 -16.00 -11.18 11.90
CA SER A 66 -16.79 -12.03 11.03
C SER A 66 -17.97 -12.56 11.82
N GLN A 67 -19.17 -12.52 11.22
CA GLN A 67 -20.37 -13.14 11.76
C GLN A 67 -20.93 -14.13 10.75
N THR A 68 -21.03 -15.38 11.15
CA THR A 68 -21.56 -16.46 10.30
C THR A 68 -23.06 -16.27 10.05
N ILE A 69 -23.47 -16.23 8.78
CA ILE A 69 -24.87 -16.25 8.35
C ILE A 69 -25.32 -17.71 8.18
N ASN A 70 -24.52 -18.48 7.47
CA ASN A 70 -24.70 -19.89 7.18
C ASN A 70 -23.38 -20.52 6.71
N GLU A 71 -23.39 -21.79 6.28
CA GLU A 71 -22.19 -22.49 5.81
C GLU A 71 -21.52 -21.86 4.58
N HIS A 72 -22.23 -21.04 3.80
CA HIS A 72 -21.76 -20.42 2.56
C HIS A 72 -21.45 -18.93 2.67
N ALA A 73 -21.85 -18.25 3.76
CA ALA A 73 -21.71 -16.81 3.85
C ALA A 73 -21.48 -16.29 5.28
N SER A 74 -20.71 -15.22 5.39
CA SER A 74 -20.50 -14.45 6.60
C SER A 74 -20.60 -12.95 6.32
N VAL A 75 -21.12 -12.19 7.27
CA VAL A 75 -20.92 -10.73 7.30
C VAL A 75 -19.52 -10.46 7.84
N ILE A 76 -18.80 -9.58 7.21
CA ILE A 76 -17.43 -9.20 7.59
C ILE A 76 -17.32 -7.69 7.70
N GLY A 77 -16.39 -7.23 8.53
CA GLY A 77 -16.14 -5.79 8.67
C GLY A 77 -14.76 -5.49 9.26
N MET A 78 -14.30 -4.28 9.03
CA MET A 78 -13.03 -3.78 9.54
C MET A 78 -13.11 -2.28 9.79
N ALA A 79 -12.48 -1.85 10.90
CA ALA A 79 -12.17 -0.46 11.17
C ALA A 79 -10.72 -0.36 11.62
N GLN A 80 -9.87 0.31 10.86
CA GLN A 80 -8.45 0.53 11.17
C GLN A 80 -8.10 2.01 11.03
N TYR A 81 -7.40 2.52 12.03
CA TYR A 81 -7.01 3.92 12.10
C TYR A 81 -5.50 4.06 12.29
N GLN A 82 -4.95 5.12 11.71
CA GLN A 82 -3.64 5.67 12.06
C GLN A 82 -3.81 6.51 13.34
N VAL A 83 -2.92 6.30 14.30
CA VAL A 83 -2.93 7.02 15.58
C VAL A 83 -1.93 8.16 15.51
N GLY A 84 -2.41 9.39 15.36
CA GLY A 84 -1.59 10.61 15.36
C GLY A 84 -1.41 11.25 16.74
N ALA A 85 -2.18 10.82 17.74
CA ALA A 85 -2.20 11.45 19.07
C ALA A 85 -0.87 11.31 19.85
N ALA A 86 -0.01 10.36 19.49
CA ALA A 86 1.31 10.18 20.09
C ALA A 86 2.38 11.09 19.48
N GLU A 87 2.07 11.78 18.37
CA GLU A 87 2.99 12.70 17.70
C GLU A 87 2.76 14.12 18.22
N TYR A 88 3.84 14.78 18.66
CA TYR A 88 3.76 16.18 19.09
C TYR A 88 3.22 17.09 17.97
N ALA A 89 3.54 16.81 16.73
CA ALA A 89 3.04 17.50 15.55
C ALA A 89 1.49 17.48 15.44
N ASN A 90 0.81 16.50 16.03
CA ASN A 90 -0.64 16.44 16.08
C ASN A 90 -1.24 17.62 16.86
N GLN A 91 -0.61 18.02 17.94
CA GLN A 91 -1.07 19.13 18.78
C GLN A 91 -0.77 20.51 18.16
N VAL A 92 0.34 20.60 17.42
CA VAL A 92 0.80 21.87 16.82
C VAL A 92 0.10 22.16 15.49
N ASN A 93 -0.26 21.12 14.72
CA ASN A 93 -0.77 21.25 13.35
C ASN A 93 -2.24 20.88 13.18
N ASP A 94 -3.00 20.81 14.25
CA ASP A 94 -4.44 20.44 14.24
C ASP A 94 -4.73 19.12 13.48
N LYS A 95 -3.78 18.19 13.44
CA LYS A 95 -3.99 16.91 12.84
C LYS A 95 -4.95 16.07 13.68
N PRO A 96 -5.88 15.32 13.07
CA PRO A 96 -6.78 14.48 13.83
C PRO A 96 -6.03 13.40 14.61
N ALA A 97 -6.48 13.14 15.84
CA ALA A 97 -5.89 12.11 16.70
C ALA A 97 -5.97 10.70 16.09
N LEU A 98 -7.01 10.45 15.29
CA LEU A 98 -7.22 9.22 14.54
C LEU A 98 -7.57 9.56 13.09
N THR A 99 -6.91 8.91 12.14
CA THR A 99 -7.21 9.03 10.70
C THR A 99 -7.62 7.65 10.17
N ALA A 100 -8.78 7.58 9.53
CA ALA A 100 -9.28 6.33 8.97
C ALA A 100 -8.34 5.80 7.87
N ARG A 101 -7.89 4.56 8.02
CA ARG A 101 -7.14 3.82 6.98
C ARG A 101 -8.08 2.90 6.21
N TYR A 102 -8.81 2.04 6.93
CA TYR A 102 -9.81 1.14 6.39
C TYR A 102 -11.05 1.18 7.29
N VAL A 103 -12.21 1.43 6.71
CA VAL A 103 -13.50 1.37 7.39
C VAL A 103 -14.51 0.85 6.39
N TRP A 104 -14.88 -0.42 6.52
CA TRP A 104 -15.75 -1.09 5.55
C TRP A 104 -16.53 -2.24 6.19
N ALA A 105 -17.63 -2.61 5.55
CA ALA A 105 -18.39 -3.82 5.83
C ALA A 105 -18.70 -4.56 4.53
N GLY A 106 -19.05 -5.84 4.62
CA GLY A 106 -19.37 -6.62 3.46
C GLY A 106 -19.86 -8.03 3.76
N ILE A 107 -19.96 -8.82 2.71
CA ILE A 107 -20.33 -10.23 2.75
C ILE A 107 -19.20 -11.03 2.08
N ASP A 108 -18.71 -12.02 2.80
CA ASP A 108 -17.86 -13.08 2.27
C ASP A 108 -18.72 -14.28 1.95
N ALA A 109 -18.85 -14.62 0.66
CA ALA A 109 -19.59 -15.76 0.14
C ALA A 109 -18.66 -16.91 -0.27
N LYS A 110 -17.49 -16.99 0.36
CA LYS A 110 -16.48 -18.05 0.19
C LYS A 110 -16.09 -18.24 -1.30
N GLU A 111 -16.42 -19.40 -1.91
CA GLU A 111 -16.11 -19.71 -3.31
C GLU A 111 -16.73 -18.75 -4.33
N TYR A 112 -17.79 -18.03 -3.95
CA TYR A 112 -18.42 -17.00 -4.80
C TYR A 112 -17.76 -15.63 -4.65
N GLY A 113 -16.74 -15.52 -3.78
CA GLY A 113 -16.01 -14.30 -3.52
C GLY A 113 -16.67 -13.41 -2.47
N ARG A 114 -16.13 -12.21 -2.34
CA ARG A 114 -16.62 -11.23 -1.34
C ARG A 114 -16.98 -9.90 -1.99
N ILE A 115 -17.99 -9.26 -1.42
CA ILE A 115 -18.41 -7.90 -1.77
C ILE A 115 -18.22 -7.06 -0.52
N THR A 116 -17.47 -5.96 -0.62
CA THR A 116 -17.21 -5.02 0.48
C THR A 116 -17.51 -3.60 0.04
N GLY A 117 -17.99 -2.77 0.97
CA GLY A 117 -18.30 -1.37 0.74
C GLY A 117 -17.75 -0.46 1.84
N GLY A 118 -17.23 0.71 1.45
CA GLY A 118 -16.64 1.70 2.35
C GLY A 118 -15.24 2.14 1.91
N ARG A 119 -14.35 2.43 2.87
CA ARG A 119 -12.94 2.69 2.63
C ARG A 119 -12.18 1.37 2.66
N VAL A 120 -12.18 0.68 1.53
CA VAL A 120 -11.61 -0.67 1.39
C VAL A 120 -10.15 -0.64 0.99
N SER A 121 -9.49 -1.80 1.05
CA SER A 121 -8.24 -2.06 0.32
C SER A 121 -8.58 -2.62 -1.04
N SER A 122 -8.52 -1.80 -2.08
CA SER A 122 -8.85 -2.26 -3.43
C SER A 122 -7.82 -3.24 -3.98
N GLY A 123 -8.18 -3.96 -5.04
CA GLY A 123 -7.29 -4.93 -5.69
C GLY A 123 -5.99 -4.33 -6.23
N LEU A 124 -5.89 -3.00 -6.34
CA LEU A 124 -4.64 -2.32 -6.70
C LEU A 124 -3.51 -2.61 -5.70
N ILE A 125 -3.82 -3.06 -4.49
CA ILE A 125 -2.81 -3.50 -3.53
C ILE A 125 -1.98 -4.68 -4.07
N MET A 126 -2.54 -5.53 -4.92
CA MET A 126 -1.81 -6.63 -5.56
C MET A 126 -0.65 -6.11 -6.43
N PHE A 127 -0.79 -4.91 -6.96
CA PHE A 127 0.23 -4.24 -7.76
C PHE A 127 1.19 -3.45 -6.88
N THR A 128 0.67 -2.63 -5.96
CA THR A 128 1.50 -1.78 -5.11
C THR A 128 2.39 -2.58 -4.16
N ASP A 129 1.96 -3.75 -3.73
CA ASP A 129 2.75 -4.67 -2.91
C ASP A 129 4.11 -5.04 -3.53
N ILE A 130 4.24 -5.01 -4.87
CA ILE A 130 5.50 -5.35 -5.55
C ILE A 130 6.62 -4.42 -5.09
N GLY A 131 6.33 -3.12 -4.93
CA GLY A 131 7.27 -2.10 -4.44
C GLY A 131 7.28 -1.92 -2.92
N ASP A 132 6.18 -2.25 -2.22
CA ASP A 132 6.01 -2.04 -0.77
C ASP A 132 6.63 -3.20 0.04
N VAL A 133 7.95 -3.28 0.04
CA VAL A 133 8.70 -4.35 0.73
C VAL A 133 9.52 -3.85 1.91
N PHE A 134 9.75 -2.55 2.04
CA PHE A 134 10.59 -1.95 3.09
C PHE A 134 9.79 -1.64 4.35
N ALA A 135 10.43 -1.73 5.52
CA ALA A 135 9.81 -1.31 6.77
C ALA A 135 9.57 0.20 6.81
N SER A 136 10.43 0.97 6.14
CA SER A 136 10.39 2.43 5.98
C SER A 136 9.80 2.86 4.63
N SER A 137 8.84 2.12 4.08
CA SER A 137 8.42 2.26 2.69
C SER A 137 7.76 3.59 2.34
N ASP A 138 8.09 4.08 1.16
CA ASP A 138 7.35 5.08 0.41
C ASP A 138 6.79 4.41 -0.86
N VAL A 139 5.50 4.55 -1.10
CA VAL A 139 4.85 4.11 -2.34
C VAL A 139 4.76 5.30 -3.28
N SER A 140 5.41 5.25 -4.45
CA SER A 140 5.49 6.38 -5.36
C SER A 140 4.45 6.39 -6.45
N MET A 141 3.97 5.24 -6.84
CA MET A 141 3.03 5.10 -7.94
C MET A 141 1.67 5.72 -7.62
N ALA A 142 1.02 6.24 -8.64
CA ALA A 142 -0.32 6.79 -8.58
C ALA A 142 -0.50 7.94 -7.55
N ARG A 143 0.53 8.75 -7.35
CA ARG A 143 0.51 9.88 -6.41
C ARG A 143 -0.49 10.98 -6.82
N GLN A 144 -0.83 11.08 -8.10
CA GLN A 144 -1.72 12.10 -8.63
C GLN A 144 -3.22 11.79 -8.37
N ALA A 145 -3.57 10.57 -7.97
CA ALA A 145 -4.96 10.20 -7.69
C ALA A 145 -5.65 11.12 -6.66
N ASN A 146 -4.88 11.63 -5.68
CA ASN A 146 -5.37 12.54 -4.65
C ASN A 146 -5.74 13.95 -5.16
N LYS A 147 -5.39 14.28 -6.38
CA LYS A 147 -5.78 15.57 -7.00
C LYS A 147 -7.25 15.58 -7.42
N VAL A 148 -7.79 14.41 -7.78
CA VAL A 148 -9.23 14.22 -8.09
C VAL A 148 -9.99 13.79 -6.84
N ASP A 149 -9.43 12.84 -6.08
CA ASP A 149 -10.06 12.36 -4.85
C ASP A 149 -9.12 12.54 -3.65
N LYS A 150 -9.38 13.54 -2.82
CA LYS A 150 -8.58 13.82 -1.60
C LYS A 150 -8.54 12.64 -0.63
N THR A 151 -9.50 11.71 -0.70
CA THR A 151 -9.53 10.52 0.13
C THR A 151 -8.53 9.45 -0.35
N ALA A 152 -8.06 9.55 -1.59
CA ALA A 152 -7.04 8.69 -2.20
C ALA A 152 -5.62 9.01 -1.70
N THR A 153 -5.41 8.92 -0.40
CA THR A 153 -4.06 9.08 0.19
C THR A 153 -3.06 8.03 -0.32
N GLN A 154 -3.57 6.90 -0.75
CA GLN A 154 -2.94 5.91 -1.61
C GLN A 154 -3.99 5.39 -2.58
N VAL A 155 -3.63 5.12 -3.82
CA VAL A 155 -4.57 4.76 -4.90
C VAL A 155 -5.51 3.59 -4.56
N PHE A 156 -5.06 2.65 -3.75
CA PHE A 156 -5.87 1.50 -3.34
C PHE A 156 -6.77 1.77 -2.12
N ARG A 157 -6.86 3.02 -1.62
CA ARG A 157 -7.71 3.41 -0.49
C ARG A 157 -8.49 4.67 -0.81
N GLN A 158 -9.75 4.52 -1.18
CA GLN A 158 -10.67 5.62 -1.48
C GLN A 158 -12.00 5.38 -0.75
N ASP A 159 -12.63 6.47 -0.31
CA ASP A 159 -13.94 6.40 0.32
C ASP A 159 -15.02 6.06 -0.73
N GLY A 160 -16.14 5.50 -0.27
CA GLY A 160 -17.25 5.19 -1.16
C GLY A 160 -17.01 4.06 -2.17
N THR A 161 -16.02 3.21 -1.92
CA THR A 161 -15.68 2.10 -2.82
C THR A 161 -16.59 0.89 -2.56
N LEU A 162 -17.26 0.40 -3.61
CA LEU A 162 -17.93 -0.90 -3.66
C LEU A 162 -17.05 -1.86 -4.46
N GLN A 163 -16.65 -2.96 -3.86
CA GLN A 163 -15.64 -3.87 -4.41
C GLN A 163 -16.12 -5.31 -4.41
N TYR A 164 -15.79 -6.03 -5.48
CA TYR A 164 -15.82 -7.48 -5.56
C TYR A 164 -14.41 -8.05 -5.65
N GLN A 165 -14.14 -9.11 -4.91
CA GLN A 165 -12.88 -9.87 -4.96
C GLN A 165 -13.17 -11.37 -4.94
N ASN A 166 -12.41 -12.13 -5.73
CA ASN A 166 -12.44 -13.59 -5.73
C ASN A 166 -11.10 -14.19 -6.18
N GLN A 167 -10.92 -15.48 -5.90
CA GLN A 167 -9.81 -16.28 -6.38
C GLN A 167 -10.36 -17.50 -7.16
N PHE A 168 -9.95 -17.61 -8.41
CA PHE A 168 -10.29 -18.73 -9.29
C PHE A 168 -9.04 -19.58 -9.55
N GLY A 169 -8.82 -20.59 -8.73
CA GLY A 169 -7.57 -21.35 -8.76
C GLY A 169 -6.36 -20.45 -8.46
N ASN A 170 -5.50 -20.28 -9.44
CA ASN A 170 -4.30 -19.44 -9.34
C ASN A 170 -4.52 -17.97 -9.75
N LEU A 171 -5.74 -17.60 -10.13
CA LEU A 171 -6.10 -16.25 -10.57
C LEU A 171 -6.81 -15.49 -9.47
N ASP A 172 -6.20 -14.43 -8.95
CA ASP A 172 -6.84 -13.43 -8.08
C ASP A 172 -7.46 -12.34 -8.95
N VAL A 173 -8.72 -12.00 -8.67
CA VAL A 173 -9.50 -10.99 -9.39
C VAL A 173 -10.06 -9.97 -8.43
N SER A 174 -9.94 -8.68 -8.76
CA SER A 174 -10.63 -7.62 -8.06
C SER A 174 -11.19 -6.61 -9.06
N ALA A 175 -12.42 -6.15 -8.79
CA ALA A 175 -13.05 -5.04 -9.50
C ALA A 175 -13.81 -4.16 -8.51
N ALA A 176 -13.74 -2.84 -8.69
CA ALA A 176 -14.40 -1.90 -7.80
C ALA A 176 -15.00 -0.73 -8.56
N TYR A 177 -16.09 -0.20 -8.01
CA TYR A 177 -16.70 1.06 -8.40
C TYR A 177 -16.60 2.03 -7.22
N ILE A 178 -16.21 3.26 -7.49
CA ILE A 178 -15.98 4.31 -6.49
C ILE A 178 -17.04 5.38 -6.71
N LEU A 179 -17.86 5.59 -5.68
CA LEU A 179 -18.92 6.59 -5.67
C LEU A 179 -18.34 7.97 -5.34
N GLY A 180 -18.92 9.01 -5.86
CA GLY A 180 -18.63 10.39 -5.46
C GLY A 180 -18.84 10.60 -3.95
N ASN A 181 -18.02 11.45 -3.33
CA ASN A 181 -17.96 11.52 -1.87
C ASN A 181 -18.21 12.91 -1.27
N ASN A 182 -18.64 13.91 -2.02
CA ASN A 182 -18.89 15.29 -1.58
C ASN A 182 -17.75 15.98 -0.80
N THR A 183 -16.61 15.32 -0.58
CA THR A 183 -15.43 15.86 0.10
C THR A 183 -14.29 16.14 -0.85
N SER A 184 -14.40 15.63 -2.07
CA SER A 184 -13.47 15.80 -3.18
C SER A 184 -14.25 16.11 -4.46
N GLU A 185 -13.52 16.29 -5.55
CA GLU A 185 -14.10 16.57 -6.87
C GLU A 185 -14.46 15.29 -7.62
N LEU A 186 -14.33 14.14 -6.98
CA LEU A 186 -14.68 12.86 -7.57
C LEU A 186 -16.19 12.75 -7.83
N ASP A 187 -16.59 12.58 -9.09
CA ASP A 187 -17.94 12.20 -9.48
C ASP A 187 -18.12 10.69 -9.36
N TYR A 188 -17.25 9.92 -10.01
CA TYR A 188 -17.15 8.47 -9.85
C TYR A 188 -15.77 7.95 -10.28
N GLY A 189 -15.49 6.72 -9.89
CA GLY A 189 -14.30 6.00 -10.37
C GLY A 189 -14.55 4.51 -10.48
N TYR A 190 -13.59 3.81 -11.07
CA TYR A 190 -13.56 2.35 -11.08
C TYR A 190 -12.11 1.87 -11.16
N ASN A 191 -11.86 0.69 -10.61
CA ASN A 191 -10.58 0.01 -10.74
C ASN A 191 -10.74 -1.49 -10.93
N ALA A 192 -9.71 -2.11 -11.47
CA ALA A 192 -9.59 -3.54 -11.58
C ALA A 192 -8.13 -3.97 -11.45
N ALA A 193 -7.92 -5.16 -10.91
CA ALA A 193 -6.61 -5.80 -10.85
C ALA A 193 -6.73 -7.31 -11.00
N LEU A 194 -5.74 -7.91 -11.64
CA LEU A 194 -5.60 -9.34 -11.84
C LEU A 194 -4.18 -9.75 -11.45
N ARG A 195 -4.05 -10.84 -10.70
CA ARG A 195 -2.77 -11.50 -10.43
C ARG A 195 -2.89 -12.98 -10.74
N TYR A 196 -1.97 -13.52 -11.50
CA TYR A 196 -1.92 -14.95 -11.80
C TYR A 196 -0.65 -15.57 -11.22
N THR A 197 -0.79 -16.63 -10.41
CA THR A 197 0.34 -17.33 -9.81
C THR A 197 0.73 -18.52 -10.66
N ILE A 198 1.95 -18.55 -11.17
CA ILE A 198 2.54 -19.61 -11.97
C ILE A 198 3.52 -20.37 -11.07
N ASP A 199 3.21 -21.60 -10.73
CA ASP A 199 4.14 -22.51 -10.06
C ASP A 199 5.02 -23.19 -11.12
N MET A 200 6.34 -23.00 -11.01
CA MET A 200 7.32 -23.56 -11.93
C MET A 200 8.14 -24.70 -11.27
N GLY A 201 7.63 -25.26 -10.18
CA GLY A 201 8.30 -26.30 -9.41
C GLY A 201 9.63 -25.85 -8.83
N ASP A 202 10.70 -26.57 -9.16
CA ASP A 202 12.06 -26.26 -8.66
C ASP A 202 12.59 -24.90 -9.14
N PHE A 203 11.98 -24.33 -10.18
CA PHE A 203 12.31 -22.98 -10.67
C PHE A 203 11.54 -21.87 -9.96
N GLY A 204 10.81 -22.22 -8.89
CA GLY A 204 10.15 -21.24 -8.05
C GLY A 204 8.75 -20.84 -8.54
N ARG A 205 8.30 -19.64 -8.18
CA ARG A 205 6.95 -19.16 -8.44
C ARG A 205 6.99 -17.73 -9.00
N LEU A 206 6.27 -17.48 -10.08
CA LEU A 206 6.10 -16.18 -10.70
C LEU A 206 4.66 -15.69 -10.50
N ALA A 207 4.47 -14.43 -10.15
CA ALA A 207 3.16 -13.82 -9.90
C ALA A 207 2.98 -12.50 -10.66
N PRO A 208 2.73 -12.55 -12.00
CA PRO A 208 2.42 -11.36 -12.78
C PRO A 208 1.11 -10.71 -12.33
N VAL A 209 1.10 -9.37 -12.37
CA VAL A 209 -0.01 -8.50 -12.00
C VAL A 209 -0.27 -7.48 -13.09
N VAL A 210 -1.54 -7.20 -13.35
CA VAL A 210 -1.98 -6.03 -14.10
C VAL A 210 -3.03 -5.27 -13.28
N ALA A 211 -2.99 -3.95 -13.33
CA ALA A 211 -3.90 -3.10 -12.57
C ALA A 211 -4.26 -1.84 -13.35
N MET A 212 -5.48 -1.35 -13.15
CA MET A 212 -5.95 -0.08 -13.73
C MET A 212 -6.90 0.65 -12.80
N GLN A 213 -6.96 1.97 -12.93
CA GLN A 213 -7.96 2.81 -12.29
C GLN A 213 -8.30 4.00 -13.17
N LYS A 214 -9.55 4.43 -13.09
CA LYS A 214 -10.01 5.70 -13.63
C LYS A 214 -10.86 6.41 -12.60
N ASN A 215 -10.60 7.71 -12.40
CA ASN A 215 -11.43 8.62 -11.62
C ASN A 215 -11.90 9.76 -12.53
N LYS A 216 -13.18 10.01 -12.54
CA LYS A 216 -13.82 11.17 -13.15
C LYS A 216 -14.06 12.20 -12.06
N GLY A 217 -13.57 13.42 -12.27
CA GLY A 217 -13.86 14.53 -11.39
C GLY A 217 -14.89 15.49 -11.97
N ASP A 218 -15.54 16.24 -11.10
CA ASP A 218 -16.44 17.31 -11.50
C ASP A 218 -15.68 18.46 -12.19
N THR A 219 -16.44 19.21 -13.00
CA THR A 219 -15.92 20.36 -13.73
C THR A 219 -15.45 21.45 -12.77
N ARG A 220 -14.16 21.68 -12.70
CA ARG A 220 -13.56 22.82 -12.04
C ARG A 220 -13.31 23.90 -13.07
N GLU A 221 -13.91 25.08 -12.91
CA GLU A 221 -13.72 26.24 -13.80
C GLU A 221 -13.93 25.92 -15.30
N GLY A 222 -14.81 24.95 -15.62
CA GLY A 222 -15.13 24.56 -16.99
C GLY A 222 -14.26 23.45 -17.58
N ASN A 223 -13.33 22.88 -16.84
CA ASN A 223 -12.54 21.73 -17.27
C ASN A 223 -12.82 20.51 -16.39
N ASP A 224 -13.15 19.38 -16.99
CA ASP A 224 -13.25 18.11 -16.29
C ASP A 224 -11.86 17.67 -15.82
N THR A 225 -11.75 17.25 -14.56
CA THR A 225 -10.50 16.72 -14.01
C THR A 225 -10.57 15.20 -14.02
N ASP A 226 -9.81 14.57 -14.91
CA ASP A 226 -9.78 13.13 -15.07
C ASP A 226 -8.43 12.58 -14.63
N TYR A 227 -8.47 11.44 -13.92
CA TYR A 227 -7.28 10.68 -13.57
C TYR A 227 -7.38 9.26 -14.14
N THR A 228 -6.32 8.78 -14.76
CA THR A 228 -6.21 7.42 -15.28
C THR A 228 -4.89 6.82 -14.84
N PHE A 229 -4.90 5.57 -14.40
CA PHE A 229 -3.73 4.81 -13.98
C PHE A 229 -3.77 3.43 -14.62
N TRP A 230 -2.61 2.94 -15.04
CA TRP A 230 -2.41 1.53 -15.33
C TRP A 230 -1.02 1.08 -14.89
N GLY A 231 -0.88 -0.20 -14.59
CA GLY A 231 0.39 -0.78 -14.20
C GLY A 231 0.48 -2.25 -14.51
N VAL A 232 1.71 -2.69 -14.76
CA VAL A 232 2.08 -4.10 -14.93
C VAL A 232 3.29 -4.41 -14.07
N GLY A 233 3.32 -5.59 -13.48
CA GLY A 233 4.45 -5.97 -12.66
C GLY A 233 4.44 -7.46 -12.33
N THR A 234 5.43 -7.89 -11.57
CA THR A 234 5.54 -9.28 -11.13
C THR A 234 6.36 -9.41 -9.87
N ARG A 235 6.08 -10.46 -9.09
CA ARG A 235 6.99 -11.00 -8.09
C ARG A 235 7.47 -12.38 -8.52
N TYR A 236 8.74 -12.65 -8.33
CA TYR A 236 9.35 -13.95 -8.52
C TYR A 236 9.93 -14.44 -7.19
N TYR A 237 9.61 -15.68 -6.82
CA TYR A 237 10.03 -16.32 -5.58
C TYR A 237 10.85 -17.56 -5.89
N LEU A 238 12.06 -17.64 -5.34
CA LEU A 238 12.94 -18.80 -5.44
C LEU A 238 13.65 -19.03 -4.10
N GLY A 239 13.26 -20.08 -3.37
CA GLY A 239 13.78 -20.33 -2.03
C GLY A 239 13.56 -19.12 -1.10
N ASP A 240 14.65 -18.60 -0.57
CA ASP A 240 14.65 -17.46 0.36
C ASP A 240 14.70 -16.09 -0.33
N VAL A 241 14.67 -16.07 -1.66
CA VAL A 241 14.76 -14.84 -2.48
C VAL A 241 13.39 -14.49 -3.06
N MET A 242 13.02 -13.21 -2.97
CA MET A 242 11.94 -12.61 -3.73
C MET A 242 12.49 -11.45 -4.55
N LEU A 243 12.16 -11.42 -5.84
CA LEU A 243 12.44 -10.31 -6.74
C LEU A 243 11.12 -9.71 -7.20
N GLY A 244 11.04 -8.39 -7.24
CA GLY A 244 9.89 -7.64 -7.73
C GLY A 244 10.30 -6.68 -8.83
N ALA A 245 9.44 -6.52 -9.84
CA ALA A 245 9.58 -5.51 -10.87
C ALA A 245 8.20 -4.98 -11.25
N LEU A 246 8.07 -3.66 -11.37
CA LEU A 246 6.84 -3.03 -11.83
C LEU A 246 7.12 -1.83 -12.72
N TYR A 247 6.17 -1.54 -13.58
CA TYR A 247 6.05 -0.31 -14.34
C TYR A 247 4.62 0.19 -14.25
N SER A 248 4.44 1.50 -14.04
CA SER A 248 3.14 2.15 -14.10
C SER A 248 3.22 3.50 -14.78
N GLU A 249 2.07 3.90 -15.31
CA GLU A 249 1.86 5.21 -15.87
C GLU A 249 0.52 5.75 -15.38
N ASP A 250 0.49 7.00 -14.96
CA ASP A 250 -0.74 7.67 -14.61
C ASP A 250 -0.81 9.06 -15.24
N GLU A 251 -2.01 9.43 -15.66
CA GLU A 251 -2.34 10.71 -16.32
C GLU A 251 -3.35 11.47 -15.50
N LEU A 252 -3.12 12.77 -15.35
CA LEU A 252 -4.04 13.73 -14.75
C LEU A 252 -4.34 14.83 -15.75
N GLN A 253 -5.61 14.93 -16.17
CA GLN A 253 -6.11 15.93 -17.10
C GLN A 253 -6.92 16.99 -16.37
N GLY A 254 -6.94 18.22 -16.89
CA GLY A 254 -7.78 19.32 -16.40
C GLY A 254 -7.30 19.97 -15.09
N PHE A 255 -6.26 19.46 -14.43
CA PHE A 255 -5.70 20.02 -13.20
C PHE A 255 -4.54 21.00 -13.47
N TYR A 256 -3.65 20.66 -14.38
CA TYR A 256 -2.59 21.52 -14.87
C TYR A 256 -2.95 22.11 -16.24
N THR A 257 -2.14 23.03 -16.74
CA THR A 257 -2.32 23.62 -18.08
C THR A 257 -2.20 22.57 -19.19
N GLN A 258 -1.41 21.52 -18.94
CA GLN A 258 -1.24 20.36 -19.82
C GLN A 258 -1.62 19.09 -19.08
N THR A 259 -1.82 18.00 -19.78
CA THR A 259 -1.93 16.67 -19.16
C THR A 259 -0.64 16.35 -18.43
N SER A 260 -0.75 16.08 -17.14
CA SER A 260 0.37 15.63 -16.31
C SER A 260 0.48 14.13 -16.37
N THR A 261 1.66 13.63 -16.71
CA THR A 261 1.92 12.18 -16.82
C THR A 261 3.06 11.79 -15.89
N ASP A 262 2.82 10.86 -14.97
CA ASP A 262 3.86 10.19 -14.18
C ASP A 262 4.19 8.83 -14.80
N LYS A 263 5.50 8.54 -14.90
CA LYS A 263 6.03 7.22 -15.25
C LYS A 263 6.88 6.70 -14.11
N VAL A 264 6.55 5.52 -13.61
CA VAL A 264 7.22 4.91 -12.46
C VAL A 264 7.74 3.53 -12.83
N THR A 265 9.01 3.29 -12.50
CA THR A 265 9.63 1.95 -12.56
C THR A 265 10.17 1.63 -11.18
N GLU A 266 9.85 0.44 -10.66
CA GLU A 266 10.42 -0.04 -9.39
C GLU A 266 10.96 -1.47 -9.55
N LEU A 267 12.14 -1.69 -8.97
CA LEU A 267 12.77 -3.00 -8.84
C LEU A 267 13.00 -3.26 -7.35
N THR A 268 12.65 -4.44 -6.87
CA THR A 268 12.83 -4.82 -5.47
C THR A 268 13.43 -6.20 -5.35
N ALA A 269 14.20 -6.39 -4.30
CA ALA A 269 14.76 -7.68 -3.92
C ALA A 269 14.67 -7.86 -2.41
N VAL A 270 14.24 -9.03 -1.98
CA VAL A 270 14.24 -9.45 -0.57
C VAL A 270 14.98 -10.77 -0.46
N TYR A 271 15.94 -10.84 0.44
CA TYR A 271 16.66 -12.07 0.77
C TYR A 271 16.51 -12.37 2.26
N ASN A 272 15.82 -13.46 2.57
CA ASN A 272 15.68 -13.97 3.93
C ASN A 272 16.92 -14.80 4.26
N LEU A 273 17.94 -14.15 4.84
CA LEU A 273 19.21 -14.78 5.22
C LEU A 273 19.00 -15.86 6.28
N SER A 274 17.97 -15.71 7.10
CA SER A 274 17.51 -16.71 8.09
C SER A 274 16.06 -16.36 8.51
N ASP A 275 15.48 -17.16 9.40
CA ASP A 275 14.17 -16.88 10.01
C ASP A 275 14.10 -15.52 10.70
N LYS A 276 15.26 -14.98 11.12
CA LYS A 276 15.38 -13.70 11.85
C LYS A 276 15.90 -12.55 11.01
N TRP A 277 16.74 -12.79 10.02
CA TRP A 277 17.39 -11.72 9.24
C TRP A 277 16.83 -11.64 7.83
N ALA A 278 16.46 -10.44 7.42
CA ALA A 278 16.10 -10.13 6.04
C ALA A 278 16.91 -8.92 5.54
N LEU A 279 17.41 -9.05 4.32
CA LEU A 279 18.06 -7.99 3.56
C LEU A 279 17.10 -7.55 2.45
N ARG A 280 16.99 -6.26 2.22
CA ARG A 280 16.17 -5.71 1.14
C ARG A 280 16.95 -4.69 0.35
N ALA A 281 16.75 -4.70 -0.95
CA ALA A 281 17.28 -3.71 -1.87
C ALA A 281 16.18 -3.27 -2.83
N GLY A 282 16.20 -2.02 -3.23
CA GLY A 282 15.25 -1.50 -4.20
C GLY A 282 15.82 -0.35 -5.02
N TYR A 283 15.29 -0.21 -6.20
CA TYR A 283 15.52 0.93 -7.08
C TYR A 283 14.17 1.43 -7.56
N ARG A 284 13.99 2.73 -7.53
CA ARG A 284 12.80 3.42 -8.02
C ARG A 284 13.21 4.56 -8.94
N SER A 285 12.44 4.74 -10.01
CA SER A 285 12.51 5.93 -10.85
C SER A 285 11.11 6.47 -11.04
N LEU A 286 10.92 7.77 -10.84
CA LEU A 286 9.70 8.51 -11.12
C LEU A 286 10.06 9.69 -12.02
N GLN A 287 9.29 9.88 -13.10
CA GLN A 287 9.41 11.01 -14.01
C GLN A 287 8.04 11.60 -14.26
N ASN A 288 7.87 12.89 -13.99
CA ASN A 288 6.68 13.65 -14.32
C ASN A 288 6.91 14.54 -15.54
N SER A 289 5.92 14.63 -16.40
CA SER A 289 5.90 15.59 -17.52
C SER A 289 4.54 16.27 -17.62
N GLY A 290 4.52 17.56 -17.95
CA GLY A 290 3.31 18.36 -18.11
C GLY A 290 2.62 18.76 -16.79
N GLY A 291 3.17 18.36 -15.65
CA GLY A 291 2.65 18.64 -14.32
C GLY A 291 3.62 19.42 -13.45
N ASP A 292 4.07 18.82 -12.37
CA ASP A 292 5.03 19.43 -11.44
C ASP A 292 6.51 19.21 -11.83
N GLU A 293 6.76 18.50 -12.94
CA GLU A 293 8.09 18.22 -13.50
C GLU A 293 9.04 17.55 -12.49
N LEU A 294 8.48 16.74 -11.59
CA LEU A 294 9.27 16.00 -10.60
C LEU A 294 10.02 14.84 -11.27
N GLU A 295 11.34 14.83 -11.13
CA GLU A 295 12.18 13.69 -11.46
C GLU A 295 12.90 13.21 -10.20
N LEU A 296 12.89 11.91 -9.96
CA LEU A 296 13.68 11.31 -8.89
C LEU A 296 14.05 9.86 -9.20
N SER A 297 15.19 9.45 -8.66
CA SER A 297 15.58 8.04 -8.57
C SER A 297 16.08 7.74 -7.16
N ASP A 298 15.61 6.63 -6.60
CA ASP A 298 15.99 6.15 -5.27
C ASP A 298 16.68 4.80 -5.37
N THR A 299 17.78 4.64 -4.63
CA THR A 299 18.30 3.32 -4.28
C THR A 299 18.13 3.10 -2.78
N THR A 300 17.39 2.08 -2.39
CA THR A 300 17.12 1.76 -0.98
C THR A 300 17.81 0.46 -0.59
N LEU A 301 18.50 0.47 0.54
CA LEU A 301 19.04 -0.72 1.20
C LEU A 301 18.46 -0.81 2.60
N GLU A 302 17.99 -1.99 3.01
CA GLU A 302 17.44 -2.21 4.35
C GLU A 302 17.88 -3.56 4.91
N VAL A 303 18.19 -3.55 6.21
CA VAL A 303 18.42 -4.74 7.03
C VAL A 303 17.37 -4.77 8.11
N GLN A 304 16.67 -5.89 8.24
CA GLN A 304 15.70 -6.13 9.31
C GLN A 304 16.09 -7.34 10.14
N TYR A 305 15.96 -7.21 11.46
CA TYR A 305 16.10 -8.30 12.43
C TYR A 305 14.80 -8.50 13.20
N LYS A 306 14.23 -9.71 13.13
CA LYS A 306 13.04 -10.10 13.89
C LYS A 306 13.43 -10.46 15.31
N LEU A 307 12.99 -9.69 16.27
CA LEU A 307 13.14 -9.97 17.71
C LEU A 307 12.20 -11.10 18.13
N THR A 308 10.98 -11.05 17.65
CA THR A 308 9.93 -12.07 17.82
C THR A 308 9.14 -12.22 16.51
N ALA A 309 8.12 -13.08 16.50
CA ALA A 309 7.20 -13.17 15.36
C ALA A 309 6.44 -11.84 15.09
N ARG A 310 6.33 -10.97 16.11
CA ARG A 310 5.54 -9.72 16.08
C ARG A 310 6.36 -8.46 16.32
N SER A 311 7.68 -8.55 16.42
CA SER A 311 8.53 -7.36 16.64
C SER A 311 9.83 -7.46 15.87
N SER A 312 10.29 -6.32 15.38
CA SER A 312 11.53 -6.22 14.64
C SER A 312 12.22 -4.88 14.85
N ILE A 313 13.52 -4.89 14.69
CA ILE A 313 14.33 -3.70 14.47
C ILE A 313 14.78 -3.67 13.02
N TYR A 314 14.95 -2.49 12.47
CA TYR A 314 15.44 -2.31 11.10
C TYR A 314 16.28 -1.06 10.96
N THR A 315 17.12 -1.08 9.96
CA THR A 315 17.83 0.12 9.49
C THR A 315 17.80 0.14 7.98
N SER A 316 17.56 1.32 7.42
CA SER A 316 17.57 1.53 5.98
C SER A 316 18.29 2.82 5.61
N TYR A 317 18.83 2.85 4.41
CA TYR A 317 19.40 4.04 3.79
C TYR A 317 18.80 4.18 2.39
N VAL A 318 18.38 5.39 2.09
CA VAL A 318 17.85 5.77 0.77
C VAL A 318 18.80 6.79 0.16
N ASP A 319 19.44 6.42 -0.92
CA ASP A 319 20.21 7.33 -1.77
C ASP A 319 19.31 7.86 -2.86
N ARG A 320 18.88 9.11 -2.71
CA ARG A 320 17.93 9.77 -3.60
C ARG A 320 18.62 10.86 -4.40
N ASN A 321 18.45 10.78 -5.72
CA ASN A 321 18.92 11.76 -6.67
C ASN A 321 17.74 12.18 -7.55
N GLY A 322 17.63 13.46 -7.84
CA GLY A 322 16.57 13.94 -8.72
C GLY A 322 16.59 15.44 -8.88
N GLU A 323 15.74 15.91 -9.77
CA GLU A 323 15.48 17.31 -9.95
C GLU A 323 14.23 17.71 -9.18
N ARG A 324 14.29 18.87 -8.57
CA ARG A 324 13.15 19.46 -7.86
C ARG A 324 12.20 20.00 -8.91
N GLY A 325 11.06 19.31 -9.07
CA GLY A 325 9.99 19.81 -9.90
C GLY A 325 9.41 21.09 -9.29
N TYR A 326 9.30 22.13 -10.08
CA TYR A 326 8.67 23.37 -9.67
C TYR A 326 7.39 23.62 -10.47
N ASN A 327 6.27 23.68 -9.76
CA ASN A 327 5.04 24.22 -10.32
C ASN A 327 4.58 25.35 -9.40
N SER A 328 4.24 26.49 -9.96
CA SER A 328 3.82 27.67 -9.19
C SER A 328 4.90 28.24 -8.25
N GLY A 329 6.19 27.99 -8.54
CA GLY A 329 7.31 28.50 -7.73
C GLY A 329 7.53 27.78 -6.39
N GLN A 330 6.87 26.66 -6.15
CA GLN A 330 7.04 25.83 -4.96
C GLN A 330 7.78 24.55 -5.28
N GLU A 331 8.74 24.19 -4.44
CA GLU A 331 9.48 22.95 -4.54
C GLU A 331 8.58 21.74 -4.31
N THR A 332 8.66 20.74 -5.18
CA THR A 332 7.92 19.50 -5.05
C THR A 332 8.69 18.53 -4.16
N SER A 333 8.01 17.91 -3.20
CA SER A 333 8.54 16.83 -2.37
C SER A 333 7.76 15.54 -2.62
N PHE A 334 8.43 14.42 -2.42
CA PHE A 334 7.83 13.10 -2.53
C PHE A 334 8.09 12.28 -1.27
N GLY A 335 7.04 11.65 -0.74
CA GLY A 335 7.14 10.82 0.46
C GLY A 335 7.68 11.57 1.68
N GLY A 336 7.51 12.91 1.73
CA GLY A 336 8.02 13.77 2.79
C GLY A 336 9.51 14.05 2.74
N ALA A 337 10.19 13.80 1.60
CA ALA A 337 11.58 14.17 1.34
C ALA A 337 11.69 14.97 0.03
N HIS A 338 12.74 15.77 -0.10
CA HIS A 338 13.04 16.48 -1.34
C HIS A 338 13.56 15.51 -2.41
N ALA A 339 13.52 15.92 -3.68
CA ALA A 339 13.93 15.08 -4.80
C ALA A 339 15.42 14.70 -4.77
N ASP A 340 16.26 15.52 -4.13
CA ASP A 340 17.71 15.33 -4.00
C ASP A 340 18.17 15.05 -2.55
N GLU A 341 17.27 14.53 -1.69
CA GLU A 341 17.56 14.30 -0.28
C GLU A 341 17.81 12.79 -0.01
N SER A 342 19.07 12.43 0.30
CA SER A 342 19.38 11.10 0.83
C SER A 342 19.14 11.03 2.33
N TYR A 343 18.58 9.93 2.82
CA TYR A 343 18.20 9.81 4.23
C TYR A 343 18.31 8.37 4.76
N TYR A 344 18.33 8.28 6.08
CA TYR A 344 18.34 7.00 6.78
C TYR A 344 17.15 6.82 7.69
N HIS A 345 16.87 5.57 8.05
CA HIS A 345 15.96 5.18 9.12
C HIS A 345 16.62 4.15 10.03
N PHE A 346 16.34 4.28 11.33
CA PHE A 346 16.58 3.24 12.31
C PHE A 346 15.31 3.10 13.15
N GLY A 347 14.68 1.95 13.13
CA GLY A 347 13.36 1.78 13.73
C GLY A 347 13.16 0.49 14.50
N LEU A 348 12.20 0.57 15.42
CA LEU A 348 11.61 -0.55 16.15
C LEU A 348 10.13 -0.63 15.76
N ARG A 349 9.65 -1.82 15.45
CA ARG A 349 8.24 -2.10 15.16
C ARG A 349 7.74 -3.25 16.02
N TYR A 350 6.58 -3.06 16.62
CA TYR A 350 5.81 -4.07 17.31
C TYR A 350 4.42 -4.16 16.70
N GLU A 351 3.95 -5.38 16.43
CA GLU A 351 2.62 -5.65 15.88
C GLU A 351 1.90 -6.66 16.79
N LEU A 352 0.63 -6.39 17.12
CA LEU A 352 -0.22 -7.27 17.94
C LEU A 352 -1.11 -8.10 17.02
#